data_24f4f68fad0444efda8831f493b24425
#
_entry.id   24f4f68fad0444efda8831f493b24425
#
_cell.length_a   1.000
_cell.length_b   1.000
_cell.length_c   1.000
_cell.angle_alpha   90.00
_cell.angle_beta   90.00
_cell.angle_gamma   90.00
#
_symmetry.space_group_name_H-M   'P 1'
#
loop_
_entity.id
_entity.type
_entity.pdbx_description
1 polymer ?
#
loop_
_entity_poly.entity_id
_entity_poly.type
_entity_poly.pdbx_seq_one_letter_code
_entity_poly.pdbx_strand_id
1 'polypeptide(L)' 'MDQNITLFISPDITVKPGSIVEVTQAGRTTKFEASGAPVVYPTHQEIGLTLTDKEA' A
#
# COMPACT_ATOMS: atom_id res chain seq x y z
N MET A 1 -3.84 16.37 6.72
CA MET A 1 -2.49 15.81 6.79
C MET A 1 -2.40 14.55 5.95
N ASP A 2 -1.45 14.52 5.07
CA ASP A 2 -1.28 13.37 4.20
C ASP A 2 -0.42 12.33 4.86
N GLN A 3 -0.85 11.09 4.78
CA GLN A 3 -0.07 10.00 5.28
C GLN A 3 0.36 9.14 4.13
N ASN A 4 1.62 9.24 3.79
CA ASN A 4 2.18 8.44 2.71
C ASN A 4 3.00 7.33 3.32
N ILE A 5 2.66 6.13 2.96
CA ILE A 5 3.32 4.94 3.46
C ILE A 5 3.83 4.17 2.27
N THR A 6 4.99 3.56 2.42
CA THR A 6 5.55 2.73 1.36
C THR A 6 5.42 1.28 1.78
N LEU A 7 4.83 0.50 0.92
CA LEU A 7 4.69 -0.94 1.14
C LEU A 7 5.83 -1.66 0.45
N PHE A 8 6.51 -2.52 1.19
CA PHE A 8 7.60 -3.35 0.65
C PHE A 8 7.10 -4.77 0.56
N ILE A 9 7.02 -5.31 -0.65
CA ILE A 9 6.54 -6.67 -0.85
C ILE A 9 7.40 -7.35 -1.90
N SER A 10 7.13 -8.65 -2.09
CA SER A 10 7.83 -9.44 -3.09
C SER A 10 7.63 -8.84 -4.48
N PRO A 11 8.69 -8.81 -5.31
CA PRO A 11 8.55 -8.26 -6.66
C PRO A 11 7.70 -9.14 -7.57
N ASP A 12 7.39 -10.35 -7.14
CA ASP A 12 6.55 -11.25 -7.93
C ASP A 12 5.08 -10.94 -7.86
N ILE A 13 4.68 -10.13 -6.89
CA ILE A 13 3.28 -9.80 -6.69
C ILE A 13 2.92 -8.60 -7.53
N THR A 14 1.80 -8.68 -8.25
CA THR A 14 1.34 -7.57 -9.07
C THR A 14 0.30 -6.78 -8.31
N VAL A 15 0.57 -5.48 -8.13
CA VAL A 15 -0.38 -4.58 -7.49
C VAL A 15 -0.67 -3.45 -8.46
N LYS A 16 -1.92 -3.34 -8.85
CA LYS A 16 -2.32 -2.30 -9.81
C LYS A 16 -2.63 -1.01 -9.08
N PRO A 17 -2.37 0.13 -9.71
CA PRO A 17 -2.77 1.41 -9.13
C PRO A 17 -4.27 1.41 -8.84
N GLY A 18 -4.65 1.97 -7.71
CA GLY A 18 -6.04 1.99 -7.31
C GLY A 18 -6.47 0.80 -6.50
N SER A 19 -5.60 -0.20 -6.33
CA SER A 19 -5.93 -1.37 -5.52
C SER A 19 -6.03 -1.00 -4.06
N ILE A 20 -6.92 -1.68 -3.35
CA ILE A 20 -7.08 -1.46 -1.93
C ILE A 20 -6.21 -2.47 -1.18
N VAL A 21 -5.43 -1.97 -0.24
CA VAL A 21 -4.56 -2.77 0.58
C VAL A 21 -4.99 -2.64 2.03
N GLU A 22 -5.29 -3.76 2.66
CA GLU A 22 -5.69 -3.77 4.07
C GLU A 22 -4.50 -4.18 4.91
N VAL A 23 -4.20 -3.40 5.92
CA VAL A 23 -3.10 -3.69 6.83
C VAL A 23 -3.68 -3.88 8.22
N THR A 24 -3.45 -5.05 8.79
CA THR A 24 -3.94 -5.36 10.12
C THR A 24 -2.78 -5.41 11.08
N GLN A 25 -2.83 -4.60 12.12
CA GLN A 25 -1.82 -4.56 13.15
C GLN A 25 -2.48 -4.34 14.49
N ALA A 26 -2.08 -5.10 15.48
CA ALA A 26 -2.55 -4.91 16.85
C ALA A 26 -4.07 -4.85 16.93
N GLY A 27 -4.73 -5.72 16.18
CA GLY A 27 -6.18 -5.79 16.20
C GLY A 27 -6.89 -4.70 15.43
N ARG A 28 -6.15 -3.88 14.69
CA ARG A 28 -6.73 -2.81 13.90
C ARG A 28 -6.48 -3.06 12.43
N THR A 29 -7.46 -2.79 11.62
CA THR A 29 -7.34 -2.91 10.16
C THR A 29 -7.51 -1.53 9.56
N THR A 30 -6.54 -1.15 8.75
CA THR A 30 -6.56 0.13 8.05
C THR A 30 -6.51 -0.13 6.56
N LYS A 31 -7.29 0.61 5.81
CA LYS A 31 -7.33 0.45 4.36
C LYS A 31 -6.56 1.57 3.69
N PHE A 32 -5.75 1.18 2.74
CA PHE A 32 -4.96 2.11 1.95
C PHE A 32 -5.23 1.86 0.48
N GLU A 33 -4.96 2.85 -0.32
CA GLU A 33 -5.06 2.71 -1.78
C GLU A 33 -3.67 2.79 -2.36
N ALA A 34 -3.35 1.86 -3.25
CA ALA A 34 -2.08 1.89 -3.95
C ALA A 34 -2.08 3.06 -4.92
N SER A 35 -1.12 3.97 -4.75
CA SER A 35 -1.06 5.15 -5.58
C SER A 35 0.15 5.08 -6.49
N GLY A 36 -0.11 5.27 -7.78
CA GLY A 36 0.97 5.30 -8.76
C GLY A 36 1.50 3.91 -9.09
N ALA A 37 2.53 3.89 -9.91
CA ALA A 37 3.14 2.66 -10.35
C ALA A 37 4.14 2.17 -9.33
N PRO A 38 4.22 0.86 -9.10
CA PRO A 38 5.23 0.33 -8.19
C PRO A 38 6.63 0.52 -8.77
N VAL A 39 7.60 0.65 -7.87
CA VAL A 39 9.00 0.63 -8.26
C VAL A 39 9.53 -0.74 -7.91
N VAL A 40 9.96 -1.46 -8.94
CA VAL A 40 10.35 -2.87 -8.77
C VAL A 40 11.86 -2.99 -8.73
N TYR A 41 12.34 -3.61 -7.67
CA TYR A 41 13.76 -3.93 -7.50
C TYR A 41 13.94 -5.44 -7.54
N PRO A 42 15.16 -5.94 -7.72
CA PRO A 42 15.36 -7.39 -7.78
C PRO A 42 14.91 -8.14 -6.53
N THR A 43 14.96 -7.52 -5.37
CA THR A 43 14.65 -8.20 -4.12
C THR A 43 13.29 -7.83 -3.55
N HIS A 44 12.68 -6.76 -4.03
CA HIS A 44 11.39 -6.31 -3.49
C HIS A 44 10.79 -5.30 -4.44
N GLN A 45 9.56 -4.91 -4.16
CA GLN A 45 9.00 -3.75 -4.83
C GLN A 45 8.44 -2.80 -3.78
N GLU A 46 8.43 -1.53 -4.14
CA GLU A 46 7.93 -0.48 -3.26
C GLU A 46 6.71 0.14 -3.88
N ILE A 47 5.65 0.21 -3.10
CA ILE A 47 4.38 0.74 -3.57
C ILE A 47 3.95 1.84 -2.62
N GLY A 48 3.68 3.01 -3.17
CA GLY A 48 3.15 4.09 -2.36
C GLY A 48 1.71 3.81 -2.00
N LEU A 49 1.37 4.04 -0.75
CA LEU A 49 0.01 3.84 -0.26
C LEU A 49 -0.53 5.15 0.27
N THR A 50 -1.78 5.41 -0.01
CA THR A 50 -2.50 6.57 0.50
C THR A 50 -3.61 6.07 1.39
N LEU A 51 -3.74 6.68 2.56
CA LEU A 51 -4.80 6.29 3.48
C LEU A 51 -6.15 6.64 2.90
N THR A 52 -7.03 5.65 2.82
CA THR A 52 -8.36 5.86 2.28
C THR A 52 -9.45 5.61 3.30
N ASP A 53 -9.09 5.08 4.46
CA ASP A 53 -10.07 4.76 5.47
C ASP A 53 -10.55 6.04 6.13
N LYS A 54 -11.63 6.56 5.62
CA LYS A 54 -12.17 7.80 6.14
C LYS A 54 -13.18 7.49 7.18
N GLU A 55 -12.73 7.55 8.38
CA GLU A 55 -13.66 7.37 9.45
C GLU A 55 -14.66 8.48 9.41
N ALA A 56 -15.82 8.14 9.20
CA ALA A 56 -16.86 9.14 9.14
C ALA A 56 -17.35 9.47 10.54
#